data_c232cfae61ff62b588ebaada4141ca31
#
_entry.id   c232cfae61ff62b588ebaada4141ca31
#
_cell.length_a   1.000
_cell.length_b   1.000
_cell.length_c   1.000
_cell.angle_alpha   90.00
_cell.angle_beta   90.00
_cell.angle_gamma   90.00
#
_symmetry.space_group_name_H-M   'P 1'
#
loop_
_entity.id
_entity.type
_entity.pdbx_description
1 polymer ?
#
loop_
_entity_poly.entity_id
_entity_poly.type
_entity_poly.pdbx_seq_one_letter_code
_entity_poly.pdbx_strand_id
1 'polypeptide(L)'
;MQVFKTFLKIAKKKFPSVLLYYIIFTVVVIAMSKIGASDHETSFTATKADIYIIDEDDSTASHALSDYLSSMHNPVTLKDTDTMTLQDALYYQKVDYILTIPEGFEEQLTDSDARDFLPVSMRKDNSNGYFVDQQVTEYLSSVRLYMAGGFSLSEAVTKSSESLSKGNDTTVLNLEEKETDGAQIGLTYFFQYLPYVLINMLLLGITPILMTFNQKDLGARISCSSLSLKSRNAQITLGCIVFSLFVWLLFILTALFIYGPDTLFSINGLHSLLNSAMVLLFSIALTLLVSTFSLKQQSLSMIANVASLGLCFLSGIFVPQYLLGKGVLAVAHFLPTYWYIRLNSMLGGISDEILTTAKYWRFIGIQFGFFVAIFCIYLVSSKYQKRSRNA
;
A
#
# COMPACT_ATOMS: atom_id res chain seq x y z
N MET A 1 39.59 18.29 -8.10
CA MET A 1 38.44 17.35 -8.01
C MET A 1 38.29 16.46 -9.25
N GLN A 2 39.35 15.75 -9.65
CA GLN A 2 39.34 14.91 -10.86
C GLN A 2 38.49 13.64 -10.68
N VAL A 3 38.54 13.00 -9.52
CA VAL A 3 37.76 11.75 -9.22
C VAL A 3 36.27 12.04 -9.23
N PHE A 4 35.83 13.13 -8.64
CA PHE A 4 34.43 13.57 -8.66
C PHE A 4 33.92 13.81 -10.09
N LYS A 5 34.72 14.54 -10.94
CA LYS A 5 34.36 14.75 -12.34
C LYS A 5 34.25 13.42 -13.12
N THR A 6 35.18 12.48 -12.85
CA THR A 6 35.14 11.14 -13.47
C THR A 6 33.90 10.35 -12.99
N PHE A 7 33.58 10.43 -11.71
CA PHE A 7 32.33 9.83 -11.18
C PHE A 7 31.10 10.35 -11.93
N LEU A 8 30.93 11.65 -12.03
CA LEU A 8 29.82 12.26 -12.78
C LEU A 8 29.79 11.88 -14.25
N LYS A 9 30.97 11.77 -14.90
CA LYS A 9 31.06 11.32 -16.30
C LYS A 9 30.59 9.89 -16.49
N ILE A 10 30.90 8.98 -15.55
CA ILE A 10 30.42 7.60 -15.55
C ILE A 10 28.93 7.56 -15.25
N ALA A 11 28.46 8.33 -14.25
CA ALA A 11 27.06 8.48 -13.90
C ALA A 11 26.22 8.95 -15.10
N LYS A 12 26.72 9.94 -15.85
CA LYS A 12 26.07 10.42 -17.08
C LYS A 12 25.89 9.33 -18.13
N LYS A 13 26.85 8.40 -18.29
CA LYS A 13 26.71 7.25 -19.20
C LYS A 13 25.64 6.25 -18.75
N LYS A 14 25.39 6.15 -17.44
CA LYS A 14 24.35 5.28 -16.87
C LYS A 14 23.00 5.98 -16.72
N PHE A 15 22.96 7.27 -16.96
CA PHE A 15 21.76 8.11 -16.81
C PHE A 15 20.56 7.62 -17.63
N PRO A 16 20.69 7.16 -18.90
CA PRO A 16 19.56 6.65 -19.67
C PRO A 16 18.87 5.45 -18.98
N SER A 17 19.66 4.56 -18.39
CA SER A 17 19.10 3.42 -17.64
C SER A 17 18.38 3.90 -16.36
N VAL A 18 18.95 4.85 -15.63
CA VAL A 18 18.34 5.44 -14.44
C VAL A 18 17.05 6.18 -14.81
N LEU A 19 17.04 6.91 -15.93
CA LEU A 19 15.87 7.62 -16.44
C LEU A 19 14.74 6.64 -16.83
N LEU A 20 15.08 5.53 -17.48
CA LEU A 20 14.11 4.49 -17.81
C LEU A 20 13.43 3.93 -16.55
N TYR A 21 14.21 3.59 -15.53
CA TYR A 21 13.67 3.14 -14.24
C TYR A 21 12.82 4.22 -13.58
N TYR A 22 13.28 5.47 -13.60
CA TYR A 22 12.54 6.61 -13.06
C TYR A 22 11.16 6.74 -13.74
N ILE A 23 11.08 6.67 -15.06
CA ILE A 23 9.81 6.77 -15.80
C ILE A 23 8.88 5.61 -15.43
N ILE A 24 9.37 4.37 -15.48
CA ILE A 24 8.57 3.18 -15.14
C ILE A 24 8.03 3.29 -13.72
N PHE A 25 8.88 3.58 -12.75
CA PHE A 25 8.48 3.66 -11.36
C PHE A 25 7.58 4.86 -11.08
N THR A 26 7.78 5.99 -11.73
CA THR A 26 6.90 7.15 -11.61
C THR A 26 5.48 6.81 -12.07
N VAL A 27 5.34 6.13 -13.20
CA VAL A 27 4.03 5.67 -13.69
C VAL A 27 3.37 4.71 -12.70
N VAL A 28 4.12 3.74 -12.17
CA VAL A 28 3.59 2.78 -11.18
C VAL A 28 3.18 3.49 -9.89
N VAL A 29 4.03 4.39 -9.37
CA VAL A 29 3.74 5.12 -8.13
C VAL A 29 2.50 6.02 -8.30
N ILE A 30 2.35 6.69 -9.44
CA ILE A 30 1.17 7.52 -9.73
C ILE A 30 -0.08 6.65 -9.81
N ALA A 31 -0.01 5.50 -10.50
CA ALA A 31 -1.14 4.57 -10.61
C ALA A 31 -1.56 4.05 -9.23
N MET A 32 -0.60 3.58 -8.41
CA MET A 32 -0.88 3.09 -7.05
C MET A 32 -1.40 4.19 -6.12
N SER A 33 -0.86 5.40 -6.24
CA SER A 33 -1.32 6.56 -5.46
C SER A 33 -2.79 6.92 -5.78
N LYS A 34 -3.19 6.85 -7.05
CA LYS A 34 -4.60 7.10 -7.43
C LYS A 34 -5.52 6.00 -6.93
N ILE A 35 -5.14 4.73 -7.05
CA ILE A 35 -5.91 3.59 -6.54
C ILE A 35 -6.07 3.73 -5.02
N GLY A 36 -4.98 3.94 -4.28
CA GLY A 36 -5.03 4.09 -2.83
C GLY A 36 -5.83 5.31 -2.36
N ALA A 37 -5.83 6.41 -3.12
CA ALA A 37 -6.65 7.58 -2.81
C ALA A 37 -8.15 7.33 -3.05
N SER A 38 -8.52 6.54 -4.08
CA SER A 38 -9.91 6.21 -4.36
C SER A 38 -10.54 5.29 -3.29
N ASP A 39 -9.74 4.47 -2.63
CA ASP A 39 -10.22 3.60 -1.55
C ASP A 39 -10.59 4.38 -0.27
N HIS A 40 -10.21 5.66 -0.18
CA HIS A 40 -10.50 6.54 0.95
C HIS A 40 -11.52 7.66 0.62
N GLU A 41 -12.23 7.55 -0.50
CA GLU A 41 -13.37 8.44 -0.72
C GLU A 41 -14.42 8.16 0.36
N THR A 42 -14.71 9.16 1.18
CA THR A 42 -15.63 9.13 2.32
C THR A 42 -17.09 9.00 1.94
N SER A 43 -17.41 8.97 0.64
CA SER A 43 -18.73 8.62 0.15
C SER A 43 -18.84 7.10 0.06
N PHE A 44 -19.59 6.49 0.97
CA PHE A 44 -20.03 5.11 0.82
C PHE A 44 -20.82 4.97 -0.47
N THR A 45 -20.15 4.52 -1.51
CA THR A 45 -20.83 4.10 -2.75
C THR A 45 -21.23 2.64 -2.53
N ALA A 46 -22.53 2.40 -2.43
CA ALA A 46 -23.05 1.03 -2.32
C ALA A 46 -22.54 0.22 -3.51
N THR A 47 -21.57 -0.66 -3.27
CA THR A 47 -21.03 -1.53 -4.30
C THR A 47 -22.08 -2.59 -4.61
N LYS A 48 -22.51 -2.71 -5.88
CA LYS A 48 -23.42 -3.77 -6.29
C LYS A 48 -22.68 -5.11 -6.20
N ALA A 49 -23.21 -6.02 -5.40
CA ALA A 49 -22.73 -7.39 -5.30
C ALA A 49 -23.37 -8.26 -6.37
N ASP A 50 -22.68 -9.30 -6.79
CA ASP A 50 -23.24 -10.33 -7.66
C ASP A 50 -23.96 -11.38 -6.79
N ILE A 51 -25.30 -11.41 -6.87
CA ILE A 51 -26.15 -12.24 -6.01
C ILE A 51 -26.87 -13.35 -6.80
N TYR A 52 -27.04 -14.49 -6.16
CA TYR A 52 -27.89 -15.57 -6.68
C TYR A 52 -28.92 -15.94 -5.62
N ILE A 53 -30.21 -15.95 -6.02
CA ILE A 53 -31.33 -16.22 -5.12
C ILE A 53 -32.01 -17.50 -5.60
N ILE A 54 -32.22 -18.42 -4.67
CA ILE A 54 -32.97 -19.66 -4.85
C ILE A 54 -34.26 -19.47 -4.05
N ASP A 55 -35.38 -19.27 -4.72
CA ASP A 55 -36.68 -19.13 -4.08
C ASP A 55 -37.44 -20.46 -4.19
N GLU A 56 -37.63 -21.12 -3.05
CA GLU A 56 -38.38 -22.36 -2.91
C GLU A 56 -39.76 -22.12 -2.30
N ASP A 57 -40.02 -20.90 -1.77
CA ASP A 57 -41.29 -20.57 -1.08
C ASP A 57 -42.37 -20.06 -2.06
N ASP A 58 -41.98 -19.40 -3.12
CA ASP A 58 -42.85 -18.86 -4.18
C ASP A 58 -44.04 -18.04 -3.62
N SER A 59 -43.83 -17.34 -2.49
CA SER A 59 -44.82 -16.52 -1.79
C SER A 59 -44.71 -15.06 -2.16
N THR A 60 -45.72 -14.24 -1.77
CA THR A 60 -45.65 -12.79 -1.94
C THR A 60 -44.48 -12.16 -1.21
N ALA A 61 -44.12 -12.70 -0.05
CA ALA A 61 -43.01 -12.20 0.77
C ALA A 61 -41.65 -12.57 0.17
N SER A 62 -41.49 -13.80 -0.38
CA SER A 62 -40.25 -14.27 -0.99
C SER A 62 -39.94 -13.48 -2.27
N HIS A 63 -40.97 -13.27 -3.12
CA HIS A 63 -40.83 -12.45 -4.31
C HIS A 63 -40.42 -11.01 -3.99
N ALA A 64 -41.02 -10.39 -3.00
CA ALA A 64 -40.71 -9.02 -2.63
C ALA A 64 -39.28 -8.87 -2.06
N LEU A 65 -38.77 -9.84 -1.29
CA LEU A 65 -37.37 -9.87 -0.85
C LEU A 65 -36.43 -10.04 -2.05
N SER A 66 -36.77 -10.94 -2.97
CA SER A 66 -35.99 -11.19 -4.19
C SER A 66 -35.93 -9.94 -5.08
N ASP A 67 -37.08 -9.28 -5.30
CA ASP A 67 -37.18 -8.05 -6.09
C ASP A 67 -36.39 -6.89 -5.43
N TYR A 68 -36.50 -6.74 -4.10
CA TYR A 68 -35.75 -5.75 -3.36
C TYR A 68 -34.25 -5.94 -3.55
N LEU A 69 -33.73 -7.14 -3.32
CA LEU A 69 -32.30 -7.44 -3.47
C LEU A 69 -31.82 -7.29 -4.93
N SER A 70 -32.65 -7.73 -5.89
CA SER A 70 -32.35 -7.60 -7.33
C SER A 70 -32.33 -6.15 -7.82
N SER A 71 -33.07 -5.26 -7.17
CA SER A 71 -33.05 -3.83 -7.47
C SER A 71 -31.77 -3.15 -7.01
N MET A 72 -31.19 -3.62 -5.92
CA MET A 72 -30.01 -3.04 -5.27
C MET A 72 -28.69 -3.65 -5.79
N HIS A 73 -28.73 -4.91 -6.23
CA HIS A 73 -27.56 -5.72 -6.62
C HIS A 73 -27.68 -6.25 -8.06
N ASN A 74 -26.68 -7.00 -8.49
CA ASN A 74 -26.66 -7.65 -9.80
C ASN A 74 -27.14 -9.11 -9.67
N PRO A 75 -28.35 -9.46 -10.10
CA PRO A 75 -28.79 -10.84 -10.09
C PRO A 75 -28.05 -11.65 -11.15
N VAL A 76 -27.41 -12.74 -10.74
CA VAL A 76 -26.69 -13.68 -11.62
C VAL A 76 -27.58 -14.90 -11.88
N THR A 77 -27.56 -15.41 -13.11
CA THR A 77 -28.25 -16.66 -13.47
C THR A 77 -27.22 -17.79 -13.58
N LEU A 78 -27.42 -18.85 -12.83
CA LEU A 78 -26.62 -20.08 -12.94
C LEU A 78 -27.38 -21.13 -13.74
N LYS A 79 -26.67 -22.02 -14.43
CA LYS A 79 -27.27 -23.05 -15.29
C LYS A 79 -27.91 -24.20 -14.48
N ASP A 80 -27.28 -24.52 -13.34
CA ASP A 80 -27.71 -25.59 -12.44
C ASP A 80 -27.62 -25.09 -10.99
N THR A 81 -28.47 -25.68 -10.13
CA THR A 81 -28.54 -25.35 -8.69
C THR A 81 -27.90 -26.41 -7.79
N ASP A 82 -27.13 -27.35 -8.40
CA ASP A 82 -26.44 -28.38 -7.63
C ASP A 82 -25.34 -27.78 -6.76
N THR A 83 -25.07 -28.42 -5.64
CA THR A 83 -24.11 -27.94 -4.62
C THR A 83 -22.72 -27.65 -5.22
N MET A 84 -22.29 -28.40 -6.21
CA MET A 84 -20.99 -28.25 -6.82
C MET A 84 -20.92 -26.98 -7.67
N THR A 85 -21.97 -26.70 -8.47
CA THR A 85 -22.08 -25.47 -9.26
C THR A 85 -22.12 -24.23 -8.38
N LEU A 86 -22.84 -24.29 -7.25
CA LEU A 86 -22.89 -23.19 -6.28
C LEU A 86 -21.54 -22.94 -5.62
N GLN A 87 -20.83 -23.98 -5.21
CA GLN A 87 -19.48 -23.88 -4.66
C GLN A 87 -18.49 -23.32 -5.66
N ASP A 88 -18.54 -23.78 -6.92
CA ASP A 88 -17.69 -23.26 -8.00
C ASP A 88 -17.98 -21.80 -8.30
N ALA A 89 -19.24 -21.38 -8.29
CA ALA A 89 -19.62 -19.98 -8.50
C ALA A 89 -19.06 -19.06 -7.42
N LEU A 90 -19.08 -19.48 -6.16
CA LEU A 90 -18.45 -18.75 -5.06
C LEU A 90 -16.92 -18.78 -5.14
N TYR A 91 -16.34 -19.93 -5.46
CA TYR A 91 -14.89 -20.09 -5.55
C TYR A 91 -14.27 -19.24 -6.67
N TYR A 92 -14.88 -19.26 -7.85
CA TYR A 92 -14.43 -18.47 -9.01
C TYR A 92 -14.92 -17.02 -9.00
N GLN A 93 -15.52 -16.56 -7.88
CA GLN A 93 -15.98 -15.17 -7.71
C GLN A 93 -17.00 -14.73 -8.79
N LYS A 94 -17.82 -15.65 -9.28
CA LYS A 94 -18.94 -15.36 -10.18
C LYS A 94 -20.17 -14.85 -9.42
N VAL A 95 -20.25 -15.21 -8.14
CA VAL A 95 -21.31 -14.82 -7.22
C VAL A 95 -20.66 -14.47 -5.88
N ASP A 96 -21.09 -13.38 -5.27
CA ASP A 96 -20.65 -12.91 -3.97
C ASP A 96 -21.48 -13.50 -2.81
N TYR A 97 -22.78 -13.69 -3.07
CA TYR A 97 -23.76 -14.06 -2.08
C TYR A 97 -24.85 -14.96 -2.67
N ILE A 98 -25.11 -16.09 -2.04
CA ILE A 98 -26.18 -17.00 -2.43
C ILE A 98 -27.18 -17.06 -1.28
N LEU A 99 -28.43 -16.69 -1.57
CA LEU A 99 -29.54 -16.73 -0.64
C LEU A 99 -30.50 -17.85 -1.06
N THR A 100 -30.85 -18.76 -0.14
CA THR A 100 -31.91 -19.71 -0.33
C THR A 100 -33.12 -19.30 0.53
N ILE A 101 -34.27 -19.16 -0.08
CA ILE A 101 -35.54 -18.87 0.60
C ILE A 101 -36.33 -20.21 0.64
N PRO A 102 -36.37 -20.92 1.77
CA PRO A 102 -37.00 -22.22 1.87
C PRO A 102 -38.50 -22.09 1.96
N GLU A 103 -39.24 -23.18 1.66
CA GLU A 103 -40.68 -23.30 1.85
C GLU A 103 -41.10 -22.93 3.29
N GLY A 104 -42.19 -22.18 3.45
CA GLY A 104 -42.70 -21.69 4.73
C GLY A 104 -42.05 -20.38 5.21
N PHE A 105 -41.28 -19.68 4.38
CA PHE A 105 -40.66 -18.42 4.74
C PHE A 105 -41.67 -17.35 5.13
N GLU A 106 -42.79 -17.23 4.39
CA GLU A 106 -43.82 -16.24 4.67
C GLU A 106 -44.43 -16.43 6.07
N GLU A 107 -44.64 -17.68 6.53
CA GLU A 107 -45.14 -17.99 7.85
C GLU A 107 -44.16 -17.64 8.97
N GLN A 108 -42.86 -17.80 8.69
CA GLN A 108 -41.78 -17.52 9.63
C GLN A 108 -41.46 -16.01 9.79
N LEU A 109 -41.95 -15.16 8.88
CA LEU A 109 -41.72 -13.71 8.98
C LEU A 109 -42.32 -13.10 10.25
N THR A 110 -43.34 -13.69 10.83
CA THR A 110 -43.95 -13.24 12.09
C THR A 110 -43.13 -13.63 13.32
N ASP A 111 -42.26 -14.62 13.18
CA ASP A 111 -41.44 -15.12 14.27
C ASP A 111 -40.14 -14.36 14.44
N SER A 112 -39.53 -14.35 15.65
CA SER A 112 -38.33 -13.58 15.96
C SER A 112 -37.10 -14.08 15.22
N ASP A 113 -37.07 -15.31 14.76
CA ASP A 113 -35.89 -16.00 14.21
C ASP A 113 -35.90 -16.14 12.68
N ALA A 114 -36.73 -15.35 11.96
CA ALA A 114 -36.84 -15.43 10.48
C ALA A 114 -35.50 -15.29 9.74
N ARG A 115 -34.49 -14.61 10.33
CA ARG A 115 -33.19 -14.52 9.73
C ARG A 115 -32.41 -15.84 9.76
N ASP A 116 -32.49 -16.57 10.87
CA ASP A 116 -31.83 -17.88 11.03
C ASP A 116 -32.46 -18.96 10.15
N PHE A 117 -33.68 -18.69 9.67
CA PHE A 117 -34.41 -19.56 8.74
C PHE A 117 -33.92 -19.48 7.30
N LEU A 118 -33.15 -18.42 6.94
CA LEU A 118 -32.65 -18.19 5.58
C LEU A 118 -31.23 -18.74 5.47
N PRO A 119 -30.98 -19.89 4.82
CA PRO A 119 -29.66 -20.40 4.53
C PRO A 119 -28.92 -19.45 3.57
N VAL A 120 -27.70 -19.11 3.95
CA VAL A 120 -26.83 -18.24 3.17
C VAL A 120 -25.49 -18.93 2.92
N SER A 121 -25.00 -18.78 1.70
CA SER A 121 -23.66 -19.20 1.34
C SER A 121 -22.86 -18.03 0.79
N MET A 122 -21.75 -17.72 1.45
CA MET A 122 -20.81 -16.68 1.03
C MET A 122 -19.38 -17.05 1.46
N ARG A 123 -18.39 -16.41 0.87
CA ARG A 123 -17.00 -16.59 1.29
C ARG A 123 -16.70 -15.74 2.53
N LYS A 124 -15.89 -16.26 3.45
CA LYS A 124 -15.50 -15.58 4.71
C LYS A 124 -14.68 -14.29 4.51
N ASP A 125 -14.05 -14.14 3.36
CA ASP A 125 -13.19 -13.01 3.01
C ASP A 125 -13.88 -11.99 2.07
N ASN A 126 -15.17 -12.14 1.83
CA ASN A 126 -15.94 -11.31 0.91
C ASN A 126 -16.77 -10.27 1.68
N SER A 127 -16.30 -8.99 1.66
CA SER A 127 -17.02 -7.88 2.28
C SER A 127 -18.36 -7.58 1.60
N ASN A 128 -18.49 -7.82 0.28
CA ASN A 128 -19.75 -7.63 -0.45
C ASN A 128 -20.83 -8.60 0.07
N GLY A 129 -20.47 -9.85 0.30
CA GLY A 129 -21.38 -10.85 0.86
C GLY A 129 -21.92 -10.46 2.24
N TYR A 130 -21.05 -9.96 3.13
CA TYR A 130 -21.47 -9.45 4.43
C TYR A 130 -22.39 -8.22 4.34
N PHE A 131 -22.15 -7.35 3.35
CA PHE A 131 -23.00 -6.19 3.11
C PHE A 131 -24.41 -6.59 2.69
N VAL A 132 -24.55 -7.54 1.76
CA VAL A 132 -25.85 -8.08 1.36
C VAL A 132 -26.55 -8.77 2.55
N ASP A 133 -25.82 -9.52 3.36
CA ASP A 133 -26.35 -10.20 4.54
C ASP A 133 -26.93 -9.22 5.56
N GLN A 134 -26.27 -8.09 5.75
CA GLN A 134 -26.76 -7.00 6.59
C GLN A 134 -28.03 -6.38 6.03
N GLN A 135 -28.12 -6.18 4.71
CA GLN A 135 -29.32 -5.64 4.07
C GLN A 135 -30.52 -6.60 4.16
N VAL A 136 -30.30 -7.90 4.02
CA VAL A 136 -31.34 -8.92 4.28
C VAL A 136 -31.86 -8.80 5.71
N THR A 137 -30.95 -8.69 6.68
CA THR A 137 -31.31 -8.53 8.08
C THR A 137 -32.11 -7.27 8.35
N GLU A 138 -31.72 -6.15 7.72
CA GLU A 138 -32.40 -4.86 7.83
C GLU A 138 -33.78 -4.91 7.20
N TYR A 139 -33.92 -5.54 6.02
CA TYR A 139 -35.19 -5.74 5.35
C TYR A 139 -36.17 -6.53 6.22
N LEU A 140 -35.76 -7.69 6.74
CA LEU A 140 -36.59 -8.50 7.61
C LEU A 140 -37.02 -7.75 8.88
N SER A 141 -36.11 -6.99 9.47
CA SER A 141 -36.38 -6.18 10.66
C SER A 141 -37.38 -5.06 10.35
N SER A 142 -37.29 -4.43 9.17
CA SER A 142 -38.23 -3.41 8.71
C SER A 142 -39.64 -3.99 8.49
N VAL A 143 -39.75 -5.14 7.81
CA VAL A 143 -41.04 -5.82 7.61
C VAL A 143 -41.71 -6.11 8.94
N ARG A 144 -40.97 -6.67 9.91
CA ARG A 144 -41.50 -6.93 11.24
C ARG A 144 -41.94 -5.69 11.98
N LEU A 145 -41.19 -4.59 11.84
CA LEU A 145 -41.54 -3.32 12.47
C LEU A 145 -42.90 -2.82 11.96
N TYR A 146 -43.13 -2.88 10.64
CA TYR A 146 -44.40 -2.47 10.07
C TYR A 146 -45.54 -3.43 10.49
N MET A 147 -45.30 -4.74 10.54
CA MET A 147 -46.29 -5.72 11.04
C MET A 147 -46.63 -5.47 12.52
N ALA A 148 -45.63 -5.19 13.36
CA ALA A 148 -45.85 -4.82 14.77
C ALA A 148 -46.61 -3.50 14.91
N GLY A 149 -46.50 -2.59 13.90
CA GLY A 149 -47.30 -1.38 13.79
C GLY A 149 -48.74 -1.59 13.32
N GLY A 150 -49.17 -2.85 13.07
CA GLY A 150 -50.54 -3.22 12.68
C GLY A 150 -50.83 -3.19 11.18
N PHE A 151 -49.82 -3.09 10.34
CA PHE A 151 -49.94 -3.22 8.87
C PHE A 151 -50.08 -4.71 8.50
N SER A 152 -50.82 -4.98 7.43
CA SER A 152 -50.87 -6.32 6.84
C SER A 152 -49.51 -6.69 6.25
N LEU A 153 -49.22 -8.00 6.10
CA LEU A 153 -47.96 -8.49 5.54
C LEU A 153 -47.65 -7.84 4.15
N SER A 154 -48.62 -7.82 3.28
CA SER A 154 -48.48 -7.20 1.94
C SER A 154 -48.12 -5.71 2.00
N GLU A 155 -48.74 -4.95 2.91
CA GLU A 155 -48.42 -3.54 3.14
C GLU A 155 -47.04 -3.36 3.78
N ALA A 156 -46.71 -4.21 4.76
CA ALA A 156 -45.41 -4.18 5.47
C ALA A 156 -44.25 -4.41 4.50
N VAL A 157 -44.37 -5.42 3.63
CA VAL A 157 -43.38 -5.76 2.61
C VAL A 157 -43.20 -4.61 1.61
N THR A 158 -44.32 -4.05 1.08
CA THR A 158 -44.26 -2.91 0.12
C THR A 158 -43.62 -1.68 0.76
N LYS A 159 -44.04 -1.32 1.99
CA LYS A 159 -43.49 -0.16 2.71
C LYS A 159 -42.03 -0.34 3.07
N SER A 160 -41.61 -1.53 3.42
CA SER A 160 -40.19 -1.83 3.70
C SER A 160 -39.34 -1.68 2.46
N SER A 161 -39.76 -2.24 1.33
CA SER A 161 -39.07 -2.08 0.04
C SER A 161 -38.97 -0.61 -0.37
N GLU A 162 -40.07 0.17 -0.28
CA GLU A 162 -40.06 1.60 -0.61
C GLU A 162 -39.19 2.44 0.34
N SER A 163 -39.22 2.14 1.63
CA SER A 163 -38.44 2.88 2.62
C SER A 163 -36.94 2.64 2.48
N LEU A 164 -36.53 1.39 2.26
CA LEU A 164 -35.13 1.00 2.17
C LEU A 164 -34.54 1.32 0.78
N SER A 165 -35.35 1.27 -0.29
CA SER A 165 -34.86 1.63 -1.65
C SER A 165 -34.67 3.14 -1.85
N LYS A 166 -35.30 3.99 -1.03
CA LYS A 166 -35.15 5.46 -1.12
C LYS A 166 -33.77 5.96 -0.69
N GLY A 167 -32.85 5.07 -0.33
CA GLY A 167 -31.50 5.40 0.07
C GLY A 167 -31.48 6.60 1.01
N ASN A 168 -31.23 6.42 2.27
CA ASN A 168 -30.89 7.55 3.11
C ASN A 168 -29.56 8.08 2.58
N ASP A 169 -29.54 9.32 2.09
CA ASP A 169 -28.30 10.09 1.94
C ASP A 169 -27.71 10.26 3.36
N THR A 170 -27.12 9.20 3.85
CA THR A 170 -26.44 9.21 5.12
C THR A 170 -25.09 9.87 4.88
N THR A 171 -25.04 11.17 5.03
CA THR A 171 -23.78 11.86 5.15
C THR A 171 -23.19 11.44 6.48
N VAL A 172 -22.17 10.60 6.45
CA VAL A 172 -21.38 10.29 7.64
C VAL A 172 -20.66 11.58 8.02
N LEU A 173 -21.25 12.35 8.93
CA LEU A 173 -20.59 13.48 9.56
C LEU A 173 -19.53 12.90 10.50
N ASN A 174 -18.33 12.68 10.00
CA ASN A 174 -17.17 12.51 10.85
C ASN A 174 -16.92 13.83 11.58
N LEU A 175 -17.39 13.93 12.82
CA LEU A 175 -17.21 15.10 13.68
C LEU A 175 -15.74 15.37 14.04
N GLU A 176 -14.82 14.50 13.67
CA GLU A 176 -13.36 14.61 13.88
C GLU A 176 -12.55 14.62 12.58
N GLU A 177 -13.16 14.54 11.40
CA GLU A 177 -12.39 14.67 10.17
C GLU A 177 -11.96 16.12 9.94
N LYS A 178 -10.67 16.35 10.17
CA LYS A 178 -9.93 17.18 9.22
C LYS A 178 -10.30 16.68 7.82
N GLU A 179 -10.90 17.54 7.01
CA GLU A 179 -10.99 17.32 5.56
C GLU A 179 -9.58 16.94 5.09
N THR A 180 -9.33 15.65 5.02
CA THR A 180 -8.04 15.18 4.51
C THR A 180 -8.18 15.34 3.02
N ASP A 181 -7.64 16.43 2.50
CA ASP A 181 -7.64 16.76 1.09
C ASP A 181 -7.17 15.52 0.29
N GLY A 182 -7.93 15.08 -0.70
CA GLY A 182 -7.57 13.95 -1.55
C GLY A 182 -6.15 14.06 -2.11
N ALA A 183 -5.64 15.29 -2.30
CA ALA A 183 -4.26 15.56 -2.63
C ALA A 183 -3.27 15.14 -1.53
N GLN A 184 -3.63 15.31 -0.24
CA GLN A 184 -2.80 14.88 0.89
C GLN A 184 -2.74 13.35 1.01
N ILE A 185 -3.87 12.67 0.79
CA ILE A 185 -3.94 11.20 0.75
C ILE A 185 -3.09 10.69 -0.41
N GLY A 186 -3.26 11.24 -1.61
CA GLY A 186 -2.46 10.91 -2.78
C GLY A 186 -0.96 11.11 -2.55
N LEU A 187 -0.56 12.23 -1.93
CA LEU A 187 0.84 12.51 -1.57
C LEU A 187 1.38 11.46 -0.58
N THR A 188 0.54 11.01 0.36
CA THR A 188 0.92 9.98 1.34
C THR A 188 1.21 8.65 0.67
N TYR A 189 0.36 8.21 -0.26
CA TYR A 189 0.61 7.01 -1.06
C TYR A 189 1.81 7.17 -1.99
N PHE A 190 2.04 8.36 -2.57
CA PHE A 190 3.24 8.63 -3.34
C PHE A 190 4.50 8.40 -2.49
N PHE A 191 4.56 8.97 -1.30
CA PHE A 191 5.69 8.75 -0.39
C PHE A 191 5.75 7.31 0.13
N GLN A 192 4.64 6.59 0.24
CA GLN A 192 4.62 5.20 0.67
C GLN A 192 5.48 4.30 -0.22
N TYR A 193 5.43 4.46 -1.53
CA TYR A 193 6.18 3.63 -2.48
C TYR A 193 7.60 4.14 -2.76
N LEU A 194 7.94 5.35 -2.32
CA LEU A 194 9.24 5.98 -2.56
C LEU A 194 10.44 5.17 -2.05
N PRO A 195 10.42 4.49 -0.88
CA PRO A 195 11.54 3.69 -0.40
C PRO A 195 11.96 2.58 -1.37
N TYR A 196 11.00 1.87 -1.96
CA TYR A 196 11.28 0.82 -2.93
C TYR A 196 12.09 1.36 -4.12
N VAL A 197 11.63 2.47 -4.66
CA VAL A 197 12.25 3.09 -5.82
C VAL A 197 13.64 3.63 -5.50
N LEU A 198 13.79 4.35 -4.38
CA LEU A 198 15.09 4.91 -3.98
C LEU A 198 16.12 3.82 -3.72
N ILE A 199 15.77 2.77 -2.96
CA ILE A 199 16.69 1.67 -2.66
C ILE A 199 17.12 0.99 -3.96
N ASN A 200 16.17 0.65 -4.84
CA ASN A 200 16.46 -0.04 -6.10
C ASN A 200 17.31 0.82 -7.04
N MET A 201 16.91 2.08 -7.28
CA MET A 201 17.63 2.97 -8.21
C MET A 201 19.02 3.30 -7.72
N LEU A 202 19.23 3.52 -6.42
CA LEU A 202 20.56 3.83 -5.89
C LEU A 202 21.46 2.60 -5.93
N LEU A 203 20.95 1.41 -5.61
CA LEU A 203 21.71 0.17 -5.74
C LEU A 203 22.12 -0.10 -7.18
N LEU A 204 21.23 0.01 -8.14
CA LEU A 204 21.52 -0.25 -9.55
C LEU A 204 22.29 0.87 -10.23
N GLY A 205 22.14 2.12 -9.78
CA GLY A 205 22.80 3.29 -10.37
C GLY A 205 24.21 3.51 -9.83
N ILE A 206 24.39 3.52 -8.51
CA ILE A 206 25.65 3.90 -7.85
C ILE A 206 26.61 2.72 -7.71
N THR A 207 26.10 1.52 -7.32
CA THR A 207 26.98 0.37 -7.02
C THR A 207 27.88 0.00 -8.20
N PRO A 208 27.42 -0.07 -9.48
CA PRO A 208 28.32 -0.36 -10.60
C PRO A 208 29.40 0.69 -10.79
N ILE A 209 29.11 1.96 -10.49
CA ILE A 209 30.10 3.04 -10.56
C ILE A 209 31.17 2.81 -9.50
N LEU A 210 30.79 2.52 -8.26
CA LEU A 210 31.70 2.24 -7.16
C LEU A 210 32.53 0.98 -7.41
N MET A 211 31.93 -0.07 -7.97
CA MET A 211 32.65 -1.28 -8.35
C MET A 211 33.73 -1.00 -9.40
N THR A 212 33.46 -0.12 -10.37
CA THR A 212 34.46 0.31 -11.36
C THR A 212 35.65 0.99 -10.69
N PHE A 213 35.40 1.88 -9.70
CA PHE A 213 36.49 2.51 -8.94
C PHE A 213 37.24 1.55 -8.02
N ASN A 214 36.65 0.40 -7.70
CA ASN A 214 37.25 -0.64 -6.87
C ASN A 214 38.01 -1.71 -7.67
N GLN A 215 38.02 -1.65 -9.03
CA GLN A 215 38.81 -2.55 -9.85
C GLN A 215 40.32 -2.40 -9.56
N LYS A 216 41.05 -3.55 -9.56
CA LYS A 216 42.47 -3.59 -9.20
C LYS A 216 43.33 -2.64 -10.05
N ASP A 217 43.14 -2.68 -11.39
CA ASP A 217 43.95 -1.88 -12.35
C ASP A 217 43.72 -0.37 -12.18
N LEU A 218 42.46 0.03 -12.00
CA LEU A 218 42.12 1.44 -11.80
C LEU A 218 42.57 1.89 -10.39
N GLY A 219 42.43 1.03 -9.39
CA GLY A 219 42.95 1.26 -8.05
C GLY A 219 44.46 1.47 -8.01
N ALA A 220 45.23 0.63 -8.70
CA ALA A 220 46.69 0.77 -8.83
C ALA A 220 47.09 2.07 -9.49
N ARG A 221 46.50 2.41 -10.65
CA ARG A 221 46.76 3.67 -11.36
C ARG A 221 46.46 4.91 -10.51
N ILE A 222 45.37 4.90 -9.76
CA ILE A 222 45.01 6.01 -8.86
C ILE A 222 45.98 6.08 -7.66
N SER A 223 46.45 4.93 -7.16
CA SER A 223 47.42 4.89 -6.05
C SER A 223 48.79 5.47 -6.45
N CYS A 224 49.16 5.38 -7.72
CA CYS A 224 50.36 6.02 -8.27
C CYS A 224 50.19 7.55 -8.54
N SER A 225 48.98 8.08 -8.34
CA SER A 225 48.73 9.51 -8.50
C SER A 225 49.05 10.26 -7.20
N SER A 226 49.27 11.58 -7.30
CA SER A 226 49.52 12.49 -6.16
C SER A 226 48.31 12.69 -5.24
N LEU A 227 47.17 12.00 -5.50
CA LEU A 227 45.93 12.11 -4.73
C LEU A 227 45.99 11.24 -3.48
N SER A 228 45.81 11.85 -2.29
CA SER A 228 45.68 11.11 -1.05
C SER A 228 44.43 10.21 -1.06
N LEU A 229 44.51 9.02 -0.47
CA LEU A 229 43.39 8.08 -0.34
C LEU A 229 42.18 8.72 0.35
N LYS A 230 42.39 9.62 1.30
CA LYS A 230 41.33 10.37 2.00
C LYS A 230 40.58 11.28 1.01
N SER A 231 41.31 12.05 0.21
CA SER A 231 40.72 12.94 -0.80
C SER A 231 39.97 12.18 -1.89
N ARG A 232 40.48 11.03 -2.34
CA ARG A 232 39.80 10.14 -3.27
C ARG A 232 38.45 9.68 -2.71
N ASN A 233 38.45 9.10 -1.51
CA ASN A 233 37.24 8.57 -0.89
C ASN A 233 36.21 9.67 -0.65
N ALA A 234 36.62 10.85 -0.17
CA ALA A 234 35.75 12.00 0.01
C ALA A 234 35.08 12.43 -1.31
N GLN A 235 35.83 12.47 -2.42
CA GLN A 235 35.31 12.84 -3.73
C GLN A 235 34.31 11.78 -4.27
N ILE A 236 34.55 10.49 -4.03
CA ILE A 236 33.61 9.41 -4.41
C ILE A 236 32.35 9.52 -3.58
N THR A 237 32.46 9.66 -2.25
CA THR A 237 31.31 9.82 -1.36
C THR A 237 30.47 11.04 -1.72
N LEU A 238 31.13 12.17 -2.01
CA LEU A 238 30.43 13.37 -2.48
C LEU A 238 29.69 13.11 -3.79
N GLY A 239 30.29 12.35 -4.72
CA GLY A 239 29.64 11.94 -5.97
C GLY A 239 28.38 11.10 -5.72
N CYS A 240 28.45 10.15 -4.77
CA CYS A 240 27.30 9.35 -4.38
C CYS A 240 26.19 10.22 -3.78
N ILE A 241 26.53 11.14 -2.87
CA ILE A 241 25.55 12.05 -2.23
C ILE A 241 24.89 12.93 -3.30
N VAL A 242 25.65 13.55 -4.19
CA VAL A 242 25.11 14.43 -5.24
C VAL A 242 24.19 13.65 -6.18
N PHE A 243 24.58 12.44 -6.59
CA PHE A 243 23.74 11.60 -7.43
C PHE A 243 22.45 11.18 -6.72
N SER A 244 22.54 10.78 -5.46
CA SER A 244 21.37 10.35 -4.66
C SER A 244 20.41 11.51 -4.41
N LEU A 245 20.92 12.70 -4.08
CA LEU A 245 20.12 13.92 -3.94
C LEU A 245 19.44 14.28 -5.25
N PHE A 246 20.14 14.15 -6.38
CA PHE A 246 19.55 14.40 -7.69
C PHE A 246 18.37 13.48 -7.98
N VAL A 247 18.52 12.17 -7.73
CA VAL A 247 17.42 11.20 -7.90
C VAL A 247 16.25 11.52 -6.96
N TRP A 248 16.52 11.80 -5.70
CA TRP A 248 15.49 12.17 -4.73
C TRP A 248 14.76 13.45 -5.14
N LEU A 249 15.47 14.49 -5.55
CA LEU A 249 14.88 15.75 -6.03
C LEU A 249 13.99 15.55 -7.26
N LEU A 250 14.31 14.62 -8.16
CA LEU A 250 13.42 14.30 -9.27
C LEU A 250 12.05 13.81 -8.78
N PHE A 251 12.01 12.94 -7.76
CA PHE A 251 10.75 12.48 -7.19
C PHE A 251 10.02 13.59 -6.43
N ILE A 252 10.74 14.46 -5.72
CA ILE A 252 10.10 15.60 -5.05
C ILE A 252 9.50 16.57 -6.07
N LEU A 253 10.20 16.84 -7.18
CA LEU A 253 9.66 17.65 -8.28
C LEU A 253 8.41 16.98 -8.90
N THR A 254 8.42 15.65 -9.05
CA THR A 254 7.25 14.92 -9.53
C THR A 254 6.06 15.07 -8.56
N ALA A 255 6.28 14.93 -7.26
CA ALA A 255 5.26 15.15 -6.25
C ALA A 255 4.71 16.58 -6.28
N LEU A 256 5.60 17.57 -6.45
CA LEU A 256 5.23 18.97 -6.57
C LEU A 256 4.32 19.22 -7.80
N PHE A 257 4.64 18.59 -8.93
CA PHE A 257 3.82 18.73 -10.15
C PHE A 257 2.44 18.06 -10.04
N ILE A 258 2.35 16.94 -9.33
CA ILE A 258 1.11 16.17 -9.24
C ILE A 258 0.17 16.72 -8.17
N TYR A 259 0.70 17.02 -6.98
CA TYR A 259 -0.09 17.39 -5.79
C TYR A 259 -0.09 18.88 -5.48
N GLY A 260 0.69 19.67 -6.20
CA GLY A 260 0.80 21.11 -6.01
C GLY A 260 1.69 21.54 -4.84
N PRO A 261 2.07 22.85 -4.82
CA PRO A 261 2.92 23.40 -3.78
C PRO A 261 2.21 23.47 -2.41
N ASP A 262 0.91 23.76 -2.39
CA ASP A 262 0.15 23.95 -1.15
C ASP A 262 0.13 22.65 -0.31
N THR A 263 -0.05 21.50 -0.97
CA THR A 263 -0.04 20.19 -0.32
C THR A 263 1.37 19.79 0.11
N LEU A 264 2.37 19.95 -0.78
CA LEU A 264 3.74 19.51 -0.52
C LEU A 264 4.44 20.35 0.56
N PHE A 265 4.18 21.66 0.61
CA PHE A 265 4.75 22.57 1.60
C PHE A 265 3.84 22.80 2.82
N SER A 266 2.74 22.08 2.93
CA SER A 266 1.98 21.98 4.18
C SER A 266 2.85 21.45 5.32
N ILE A 267 2.44 21.62 6.56
CA ILE A 267 3.15 21.10 7.74
C ILE A 267 3.36 19.57 7.60
N ASN A 268 2.32 18.84 7.19
CA ASN A 268 2.40 17.38 6.99
C ASN A 268 3.28 17.03 5.79
N GLY A 269 3.22 17.78 4.70
CA GLY A 269 4.08 17.62 3.53
C GLY A 269 5.56 17.82 3.87
N LEU A 270 5.91 18.86 4.63
CA LEU A 270 7.28 19.10 5.09
C LEU A 270 7.79 17.99 6.02
N HIS A 271 6.93 17.48 6.91
CA HIS A 271 7.26 16.32 7.74
C HIS A 271 7.48 15.05 6.89
N SER A 272 6.68 14.85 5.84
CA SER A 272 6.85 13.74 4.89
C SER A 272 8.14 13.87 4.07
N LEU A 273 8.53 15.09 3.67
CA LEU A 273 9.82 15.37 3.04
C LEU A 273 10.99 14.99 3.95
N LEU A 274 10.95 15.36 5.23
CA LEU A 274 12.00 14.99 6.18
C LEU A 274 12.03 13.47 6.41
N ASN A 275 10.86 12.82 6.51
CA ASN A 275 10.75 11.37 6.62
C ASN A 275 11.39 10.68 5.40
N SER A 276 11.11 11.16 4.18
CA SER A 276 11.71 10.62 2.94
C SER A 276 13.22 10.83 2.85
N ALA A 277 13.73 11.92 3.43
CA ALA A 277 15.17 12.16 3.52
C ALA A 277 15.89 11.13 4.41
N MET A 278 15.21 10.58 5.45
CA MET A 278 15.78 9.50 6.27
C MET A 278 15.96 8.22 5.45
N VAL A 279 14.98 7.88 4.61
CA VAL A 279 15.10 6.74 3.68
C VAL A 279 16.20 6.96 2.65
N LEU A 280 16.36 8.19 2.15
CA LEU A 280 17.47 8.52 1.26
C LEU A 280 18.82 8.24 1.93
N LEU A 281 19.02 8.70 3.16
CA LEU A 281 20.26 8.45 3.93
C LEU A 281 20.50 6.95 4.13
N PHE A 282 19.48 6.20 4.52
CA PHE A 282 19.56 4.75 4.64
C PHE A 282 19.93 4.08 3.32
N SER A 283 19.28 4.48 2.21
CA SER A 283 19.54 3.92 0.87
C SER A 283 20.97 4.19 0.41
N ILE A 284 21.53 5.37 0.72
CA ILE A 284 22.95 5.71 0.47
C ILE A 284 23.87 4.78 1.25
N ALA A 285 23.62 4.60 2.56
CA ALA A 285 24.43 3.74 3.40
C ALA A 285 24.39 2.27 2.94
N LEU A 286 23.22 1.78 2.60
CA LEU A 286 23.02 0.43 2.05
C LEU A 286 23.76 0.24 0.73
N THR A 287 23.68 1.20 -0.17
CA THR A 287 24.38 1.19 -1.47
C THR A 287 25.90 1.18 -1.29
N LEU A 288 26.41 1.98 -0.38
CA LEU A 288 27.84 2.01 -0.02
C LEU A 288 28.28 0.65 0.56
N LEU A 289 27.46 0.06 1.43
CA LEU A 289 27.76 -1.25 2.02
C LEU A 289 27.79 -2.35 0.94
N VAL A 290 26.77 -2.42 0.08
CA VAL A 290 26.69 -3.41 -1.01
C VAL A 290 27.86 -3.25 -1.98
N SER A 291 28.32 -2.03 -2.24
CA SER A 291 29.47 -1.78 -3.10
C SER A 291 30.80 -2.33 -2.58
N THR A 292 30.88 -2.67 -1.28
CA THR A 292 32.09 -3.31 -0.73
C THR A 292 32.21 -4.78 -1.17
N PHE A 293 31.14 -5.42 -1.56
CA PHE A 293 31.17 -6.79 -2.08
C PHE A 293 31.58 -6.77 -3.56
N SER A 294 32.51 -7.68 -3.96
CA SER A 294 32.94 -7.82 -5.35
C SER A 294 31.92 -8.65 -6.15
N LEU A 295 30.81 -8.02 -6.49
CA LEU A 295 29.67 -8.68 -7.14
C LEU A 295 29.79 -8.65 -8.69
N LYS A 296 29.21 -9.65 -9.35
CA LYS A 296 28.95 -9.57 -10.80
C LYS A 296 27.70 -8.72 -11.05
N GLN A 297 27.54 -8.16 -12.24
CA GLN A 297 26.40 -7.31 -12.59
C GLN A 297 25.04 -8.02 -12.39
N GLN A 298 24.95 -9.31 -12.74
CA GLN A 298 23.74 -10.12 -12.54
C GLN A 298 23.42 -10.29 -11.04
N SER A 299 24.44 -10.62 -10.23
CA SER A 299 24.27 -10.75 -8.77
C SER A 299 23.85 -9.42 -8.12
N LEU A 300 24.32 -8.29 -8.63
CA LEU A 300 23.91 -6.98 -8.16
C LEU A 300 22.42 -6.71 -8.41
N SER A 301 21.93 -7.00 -9.61
CA SER A 301 20.50 -6.83 -9.94
C SER A 301 19.62 -7.73 -9.06
N MET A 302 20.05 -8.96 -8.81
CA MET A 302 19.35 -9.88 -7.91
C MET A 302 19.33 -9.34 -6.46
N ILE A 303 20.47 -8.89 -5.94
CA ILE A 303 20.56 -8.31 -4.60
C ILE A 303 19.72 -7.04 -4.48
N ALA A 304 19.75 -6.17 -5.49
CA ALA A 304 18.97 -4.95 -5.48
C ALA A 304 17.46 -5.26 -5.42
N ASN A 305 16.98 -6.21 -6.23
CA ASN A 305 15.58 -6.61 -6.22
C ASN A 305 15.18 -7.30 -4.91
N VAL A 306 15.96 -8.28 -4.44
CA VAL A 306 15.67 -9.00 -3.20
C VAL A 306 15.70 -8.05 -2.00
N ALA A 307 16.68 -7.16 -1.93
CA ALA A 307 16.77 -6.20 -0.82
C ALA A 307 15.61 -5.18 -0.86
N SER A 308 15.34 -4.57 -2.02
CA SER A 308 14.27 -3.57 -2.13
C SER A 308 12.89 -4.18 -1.92
N LEU A 309 12.57 -5.31 -2.59
CA LEU A 309 11.28 -5.99 -2.42
C LEU A 309 11.14 -6.57 -1.02
N GLY A 310 12.15 -7.27 -0.51
CA GLY A 310 12.12 -7.87 0.83
C GLY A 310 11.89 -6.85 1.93
N LEU A 311 12.65 -5.74 1.91
CA LEU A 311 12.45 -4.64 2.85
C LEU A 311 11.03 -4.04 2.74
N CYS A 312 10.51 -3.87 1.54
CA CYS A 312 9.22 -3.22 1.30
C CYS A 312 8.03 -4.13 1.67
N PHE A 313 8.09 -5.42 1.33
CA PHE A 313 7.03 -6.37 1.71
C PHE A 313 6.97 -6.57 3.23
N LEU A 314 8.11 -6.79 3.88
CA LEU A 314 8.15 -6.99 5.32
C LEU A 314 7.73 -5.76 6.12
N SER A 315 7.90 -4.57 5.56
CA SER A 315 7.66 -3.31 6.27
C SER A 315 6.23 -2.77 6.14
N GLY A 316 5.43 -3.31 5.23
CA GLY A 316 4.07 -2.81 5.02
C GLY A 316 3.93 -1.77 3.91
N ILE A 317 4.88 -1.68 2.97
CA ILE A 317 4.81 -0.75 1.83
C ILE A 317 3.79 -1.23 0.80
N PHE A 318 3.84 -2.53 0.44
CA PHE A 318 2.94 -3.14 -0.52
C PHE A 318 1.71 -3.79 0.13
N VAL A 319 1.86 -4.28 1.35
CA VAL A 319 0.78 -4.89 2.13
C VAL A 319 0.61 -4.08 3.40
N PRO A 320 -0.57 -3.51 3.67
CA PRO A 320 -0.81 -2.72 4.87
C PRO A 320 -0.38 -3.46 6.16
N GLN A 321 0.23 -2.73 7.10
CA GLN A 321 0.80 -3.32 8.33
C GLN A 321 -0.23 -4.10 9.16
N TYR A 322 -1.50 -3.70 9.15
CA TYR A 322 -2.57 -4.39 9.89
C TYR A 322 -2.93 -5.76 9.31
N LEU A 323 -2.60 -6.04 8.04
CA LEU A 323 -2.76 -7.36 7.41
C LEU A 323 -1.57 -8.30 7.65
N LEU A 324 -0.45 -7.77 8.15
CA LEU A 324 0.75 -8.57 8.40
C LEU A 324 0.61 -9.37 9.69
N GLY A 325 0.94 -10.65 9.64
CA GLY A 325 0.94 -11.52 10.82
C GLY A 325 1.93 -11.06 11.90
N LYS A 326 1.65 -11.37 13.18
CA LYS A 326 2.46 -10.95 14.34
C LYS A 326 3.95 -11.31 14.22
N GLY A 327 4.28 -12.48 13.63
CA GLY A 327 5.67 -12.91 13.40
C GLY A 327 6.40 -12.03 12.39
N VAL A 328 5.73 -11.63 11.30
CA VAL A 328 6.30 -10.73 10.28
C VAL A 328 6.53 -9.34 10.87
N LEU A 329 5.56 -8.83 11.63
CA LEU A 329 5.68 -7.54 12.32
C LEU A 329 6.85 -7.52 13.32
N ALA A 330 7.08 -8.62 14.05
CA ALA A 330 8.22 -8.73 14.96
C ALA A 330 9.56 -8.54 14.23
N VAL A 331 9.72 -9.15 13.04
CA VAL A 331 10.90 -8.97 12.18
C VAL A 331 10.95 -7.56 11.59
N ALA A 332 9.80 -7.03 11.15
CA ALA A 332 9.69 -5.71 10.54
C ALA A 332 10.20 -4.58 11.44
N HIS A 333 10.03 -4.68 12.76
CA HIS A 333 10.52 -3.70 13.72
C HIS A 333 12.05 -3.49 13.66
N PHE A 334 12.80 -4.47 13.14
CA PHE A 334 14.25 -4.35 12.90
C PHE A 334 14.60 -3.73 11.55
N LEU A 335 13.60 -3.24 10.80
CA LEU A 335 13.81 -2.61 9.50
C LEU A 335 13.49 -1.11 9.56
N PRO A 336 14.32 -0.24 8.98
CA PRO A 336 14.06 1.20 8.97
C PRO A 336 12.81 1.58 8.19
N THR A 337 12.51 0.81 7.14
CA THR A 337 11.34 1.00 6.27
C THR A 337 10.02 0.79 7.01
N TYR A 338 9.99 -0.04 8.07
CA TYR A 338 8.83 -0.20 8.92
C TYR A 338 8.45 1.11 9.66
N TRP A 339 9.43 1.75 10.26
CA TRP A 339 9.25 3.01 11.00
C TRP A 339 8.90 4.17 10.06
N TYR A 340 9.47 4.15 8.85
CA TYR A 340 9.15 5.08 7.80
C TYR A 340 7.66 5.02 7.42
N ILE A 341 7.15 3.82 7.10
CA ILE A 341 5.77 3.63 6.67
C ILE A 341 4.79 3.96 7.79
N ARG A 342 5.09 3.52 9.01
CA ARG A 342 4.25 3.84 10.17
C ARG A 342 4.12 5.35 10.38
N LEU A 343 5.23 6.08 10.26
CA LEU A 343 5.20 7.54 10.32
C LEU A 343 4.46 8.18 9.14
N ASN A 344 4.68 7.66 7.93
CA ASN A 344 4.02 8.15 6.73
C ASN A 344 2.49 7.99 6.80
N SER A 345 2.00 6.85 7.27
CA SER A 345 0.56 6.61 7.45
C SER A 345 -0.08 7.54 8.49
N MET A 346 0.64 7.85 9.57
CA MET A 346 0.19 8.83 10.57
C MET A 346 0.15 10.26 10.02
N LEU A 347 1.13 10.66 9.20
CA LEU A 347 1.18 11.98 8.57
C LEU A 347 0.06 12.18 7.55
N GLY A 348 -0.34 11.09 6.88
CA GLY A 348 -1.43 11.08 5.90
C GLY A 348 -2.82 10.92 6.51
N GLY A 349 -2.95 10.72 7.82
CA GLY A 349 -4.25 10.48 8.45
C GLY A 349 -4.86 9.11 8.12
N ILE A 350 -4.07 8.17 7.56
CA ILE A 350 -4.52 6.82 7.20
C ILE A 350 -4.51 5.88 8.43
N SER A 351 -3.76 6.25 9.47
CA SER A 351 -3.63 5.47 10.71
C SER A 351 -4.53 6.02 11.79
N ASP A 352 -5.19 5.13 12.54
CA ASP A 352 -6.00 5.49 13.73
C ASP A 352 -5.14 6.03 14.89
N GLU A 353 -3.80 5.90 14.80
CA GLU A 353 -2.90 6.39 15.83
C GLU A 353 -2.67 7.90 15.72
N ILE A 354 -2.90 8.61 16.81
CA ILE A 354 -2.64 10.06 16.91
C ILE A 354 -1.12 10.32 16.85
N LEU A 355 -0.71 11.16 15.90
CA LEU A 355 0.67 11.61 15.78
C LEU A 355 0.94 12.75 16.76
N THR A 356 1.79 12.49 17.74
CA THR A 356 2.33 13.54 18.63
C THR A 356 3.73 13.94 18.17
N THR A 357 4.14 15.19 18.47
CA THR A 357 5.50 15.68 18.17
C THR A 357 6.59 14.77 18.75
N ALA A 358 6.38 14.21 19.93
CA ALA A 358 7.33 13.27 20.54
C ALA A 358 7.42 11.95 19.75
N LYS A 359 6.30 11.39 19.29
CA LYS A 359 6.30 10.18 18.42
C LYS A 359 7.01 10.46 17.09
N TYR A 360 6.77 11.61 16.48
CA TYR A 360 7.41 12.01 15.23
C TYR A 360 8.94 11.96 15.35
N TRP A 361 9.51 12.69 16.31
CA TRP A 361 10.95 12.75 16.50
C TRP A 361 11.55 11.41 16.95
N ARG A 362 10.79 10.60 17.69
CA ARG A 362 11.19 9.24 18.05
C ARG A 362 11.37 8.37 16.79
N PHE A 363 10.43 8.41 15.84
CA PHE A 363 10.52 7.60 14.62
C PHE A 363 11.63 8.09 13.68
N ILE A 364 11.81 9.39 13.55
CA ILE A 364 12.95 9.96 12.82
C ILE A 364 14.28 9.53 13.48
N GLY A 365 14.38 9.58 14.80
CA GLY A 365 15.56 9.16 15.54
C GLY A 365 15.88 7.67 15.36
N ILE A 366 14.88 6.78 15.35
CA ILE A 366 15.05 5.35 15.07
C ILE A 366 15.59 5.14 13.65
N GLN A 367 15.01 5.78 12.64
CA GLN A 367 15.46 5.68 11.26
C GLN A 367 16.89 6.19 11.10
N PHE A 368 17.23 7.32 11.74
CA PHE A 368 18.60 7.83 11.76
C PHE A 368 19.57 6.86 12.44
N GLY A 369 19.15 6.20 13.51
CA GLY A 369 19.94 5.14 14.17
C GLY A 369 20.26 3.98 13.23
N PHE A 370 19.30 3.53 12.41
CA PHE A 370 19.53 2.49 11.39
C PHE A 370 20.51 2.98 10.31
N PHE A 371 20.38 4.23 9.85
CA PHE A 371 21.36 4.80 8.93
C PHE A 371 22.77 4.75 9.51
N VAL A 372 22.96 5.21 10.74
CA VAL A 372 24.27 5.21 11.42
C VAL A 372 24.81 3.78 11.57
N ALA A 373 23.98 2.82 11.98
CA ALA A 373 24.38 1.42 12.13
C ALA A 373 24.89 0.83 10.80
N ILE A 374 24.14 0.97 9.71
CA ILE A 374 24.54 0.47 8.38
C ILE A 374 25.78 1.19 7.88
N PHE A 375 25.89 2.49 8.10
CA PHE A 375 27.07 3.27 7.73
C PHE A 375 28.33 2.84 8.50
N CYS A 376 28.22 2.54 9.80
CA CYS A 376 29.30 1.98 10.59
C CYS A 376 29.74 0.59 10.06
N ILE A 377 28.79 -0.28 9.71
CA ILE A 377 29.09 -1.58 9.10
C ILE A 377 29.83 -1.39 7.77
N TYR A 378 29.40 -0.43 6.94
CA TYR A 378 30.10 -0.06 5.71
C TYR A 378 31.56 0.33 5.98
N LEU A 379 31.81 1.20 6.96
CA LEU A 379 33.16 1.65 7.29
C LEU A 379 34.08 0.49 7.73
N VAL A 380 33.55 -0.42 8.55
CA VAL A 380 34.27 -1.62 8.99
C VAL A 380 34.55 -2.55 7.80
N SER A 381 33.55 -2.86 6.99
CA SER A 381 33.68 -3.70 5.80
C SER A 381 34.70 -3.15 4.81
N SER A 382 34.64 -1.83 4.53
CA SER A 382 35.60 -1.14 3.66
C SER A 382 37.06 -1.20 4.17
N LYS A 383 37.23 -1.16 5.50
CA LYS A 383 38.57 -1.30 6.12
C LYS A 383 39.13 -2.71 5.98
N TYR A 384 38.29 -3.74 6.19
CA TYR A 384 38.69 -5.14 6.03
C TYR A 384 39.09 -5.47 4.60
N GLN A 385 38.33 -5.04 3.62
CA GLN A 385 38.63 -5.26 2.20
C GLN A 385 39.97 -4.62 1.77
N LYS A 386 40.32 -3.46 2.32
CA LYS A 386 41.61 -2.83 2.05
C LYS A 386 42.77 -3.62 2.62
N ARG A 387 42.62 -4.23 3.81
CA ARG A 387 43.65 -5.10 4.40
C ARG A 387 43.87 -6.35 3.56
N SER A 388 42.80 -7.02 3.14
CA SER A 388 42.90 -8.25 2.33
C SER A 388 43.45 -8.01 0.92
N ARG A 389 43.40 -6.78 0.40
CA ARG A 389 43.99 -6.44 -0.91
C ARG A 389 45.44 -6.06 -0.84
N ASN A 390 45.95 -5.70 0.34
CA ASN A 390 47.33 -5.30 0.59
C ASN A 390 48.15 -6.44 1.18
N ALA A 391 47.51 -7.54 1.58
CA ALA A 391 48.12 -8.81 1.95
C ALA A 391 48.13 -9.77 0.75
#